data_4ac26aab1c437351e972891631dfceb3
#
_entry.id   4ac26aab1c437351e972891631dfceb3
#
_cell.length_a   1.000
_cell.length_b   1.000
_cell.length_c   1.000
_cell.angle_alpha   90.00
_cell.angle_beta   90.00
_cell.angle_gamma   90.00
#
_symmetry.space_group_name_H-M   'P 1'
#
loop_
_entity.id
_entity.type
_entity.pdbx_description
1 polymer ?
#
loop_
_entity_poly.entity_id
_entity_poly.type
_entity_poly.pdbx_seq_one_letter_code
_entity_poly.pdbx_strand_id
1 'polypeptide(L)'
;VSGPYGMETTCMPIEGADLEVQLAEAVRNIHGNMAPAVDVDAELDDVPESIPADPNVRNYSYAVVDDQVYYRVNSLMNQVKMPAATAERVKGMVEIRDTVRELIAMQMEESVTDEEIHKQQEKLNQVYDAYTAKYGVIGSNANKRAFSDDASYCLLCSLEDLNEDGTLKRKADMFTKRTIKKAVAVTSVETATEALALSLNERAKVDLSYMAQLTGKTEEKITEELVGVIFKNPLTDQWESGDEYLSGNVREKLNTARTFAENHPEFTPNVRALEAVQPRELEASEIEVRIGATWIEPSDYQDFMRELLHTPWYLAQKEIQVKYSEVNGEWRITGKNADSPRNAFAYATYGTERANAYRILEDTLNLKDVRIYDKSVNENGDEIRVLNKKETMLASQKQDAMKAAFKDWIFKDQQRRERLVRVYNERFNSIRPREYDGSHLTFPGMNPEIELRPHQKNAVAHQLYGDNVLLAHVVGAGKTYEMVA
;
A
#
# COMPACT_ATOMS: atom_id res chain seq x y z
N VAL A 1 27.82 11.44 -11.32
CA VAL A 1 28.06 11.57 -9.87
C VAL A 1 28.29 10.17 -9.31
N SER A 2 29.18 10.04 -8.35
CA SER A 2 29.47 8.76 -7.69
C SER A 2 28.43 8.55 -6.57
N GLY A 3 27.51 7.61 -6.75
CA GLY A 3 26.51 7.22 -5.75
C GLY A 3 26.95 5.99 -4.94
N PRO A 4 26.20 5.61 -3.88
CA PRO A 4 26.54 4.47 -3.02
C PRO A 4 26.55 3.11 -3.73
N TYR A 5 25.97 3.03 -4.93
CA TYR A 5 25.90 1.81 -5.76
C TYR A 5 26.68 1.90 -7.08
N GLY A 6 27.52 2.93 -7.26
CA GLY A 6 28.34 3.14 -8.47
C GLY A 6 28.14 4.52 -9.09
N MET A 7 28.52 4.64 -10.38
CA MET A 7 28.36 5.89 -11.13
C MET A 7 26.90 6.10 -11.52
N GLU A 8 26.30 7.16 -11.03
CA GLU A 8 24.94 7.58 -11.36
C GLU A 8 24.95 8.74 -12.36
N THR A 9 24.08 8.66 -13.38
CA THR A 9 23.88 9.77 -14.32
C THR A 9 22.79 10.69 -13.77
N THR A 10 23.16 11.91 -13.43
CA THR A 10 22.23 12.94 -12.98
C THR A 10 21.96 13.90 -14.12
N CYS A 11 20.69 14.02 -14.53
CA CYS A 11 20.26 15.04 -15.48
C CYS A 11 20.00 16.35 -14.72
N MET A 12 20.71 17.40 -15.06
CA MET A 12 20.53 18.74 -14.50
C MET A 12 20.04 19.69 -15.59
N PRO A 13 19.06 20.57 -15.31
CA PRO A 13 18.66 21.57 -16.27
C PRO A 13 19.85 22.55 -16.53
N ILE A 14 19.96 23.04 -17.74
CA ILE A 14 20.94 24.06 -18.09
C ILE A 14 20.56 25.36 -17.39
N GLU A 15 21.48 25.92 -16.60
CA GLU A 15 21.23 27.12 -15.80
C GLU A 15 20.84 28.31 -16.70
N GLY A 16 19.71 28.95 -16.42
CA GLY A 16 19.18 30.08 -17.19
C GLY A 16 18.40 29.74 -18.47
N ALA A 17 18.17 28.45 -18.77
CA ALA A 17 17.32 28.03 -19.87
C ALA A 17 15.93 27.58 -19.41
N ASP A 18 14.93 27.86 -20.22
CA ASP A 18 13.55 27.43 -19.95
C ASP A 18 13.44 25.89 -20.03
N LEU A 19 12.90 25.27 -18.99
CA LEU A 19 12.75 23.82 -18.90
C LEU A 19 11.83 23.27 -19.98
N GLU A 20 10.78 23.98 -20.35
CA GLU A 20 9.84 23.58 -21.40
C GLU A 20 10.52 23.50 -22.76
N VAL A 21 11.35 24.51 -23.07
CA VAL A 21 12.14 24.54 -24.31
C VAL A 21 13.19 23.40 -24.33
N GLN A 22 13.86 23.14 -23.22
CA GLN A 22 14.84 22.04 -23.13
C GLN A 22 14.18 20.67 -23.32
N LEU A 23 13.01 20.45 -22.71
CA LEU A 23 12.26 19.21 -22.89
C LEU A 23 11.74 19.03 -24.31
N ALA A 24 11.21 20.10 -24.93
CA ALA A 24 10.77 20.06 -26.32
C ALA A 24 11.91 19.74 -27.29
N GLU A 25 13.11 20.28 -27.04
CA GLU A 25 14.29 20.01 -27.85
C GLU A 25 14.83 18.60 -27.61
N ALA A 26 14.84 18.12 -26.38
CA ALA A 26 15.20 16.73 -26.05
C ALA A 26 14.27 15.72 -26.71
N VAL A 27 12.95 15.97 -26.69
CA VAL A 27 11.94 15.12 -27.36
C VAL A 27 12.12 15.13 -28.89
N ARG A 28 12.45 16.26 -29.51
CA ARG A 28 12.76 16.30 -30.95
C ARG A 28 14.00 15.51 -31.30
N ASN A 29 15.02 15.55 -30.45
CA ASN A 29 16.27 14.82 -30.66
C ASN A 29 16.10 13.30 -30.46
N ILE A 30 15.16 12.86 -29.63
CA ILE A 30 14.81 11.44 -29.49
C ILE A 30 14.21 10.90 -30.80
N HIS A 31 13.35 11.68 -31.48
CA HIS A 31 12.77 11.26 -32.74
C HIS A 31 13.78 11.24 -33.92
N GLY A 32 14.86 12.01 -33.84
CA GLY A 32 15.92 12.03 -34.86
C GLY A 32 16.89 10.84 -34.79
N ASN A 33 16.88 10.06 -33.70
CA ASN A 33 17.76 8.90 -33.49
C ASN A 33 17.06 7.54 -33.55
N MET A 34 15.77 7.49 -33.87
CA MET A 34 15.06 6.22 -34.05
C MET A 34 15.25 5.70 -35.46
N ALA A 35 16.17 4.75 -35.56
CA ALA A 35 16.61 3.93 -36.67
C ALA A 35 17.56 4.61 -37.68
N PRO A 36 18.72 4.02 -37.98
CA PRO A 36 19.41 4.31 -39.23
C PRO A 36 18.40 4.11 -40.37
N ALA A 37 18.39 5.04 -41.33
CA ALA A 37 17.64 4.83 -42.56
C ALA A 37 18.10 3.50 -43.14
N VAL A 38 17.27 2.48 -43.03
CA VAL A 38 17.49 1.19 -43.72
C VAL A 38 17.30 1.56 -45.18
N ASP A 39 18.35 1.36 -45.96
CA ASP A 39 18.30 1.45 -47.43
C ASP A 39 17.28 0.46 -47.91
N VAL A 40 16.09 0.92 -48.32
CA VAL A 40 14.91 0.10 -48.60
C VAL A 40 15.16 -0.76 -49.87
N ASP A 41 16.25 -0.57 -50.60
CA ASP A 41 16.60 -1.27 -51.84
C ASP A 41 17.61 -2.39 -51.66
N ALA A 42 18.17 -2.62 -50.46
CA ALA A 42 19.05 -3.74 -50.17
C ALA A 42 18.35 -4.67 -49.17
N GLU A 43 17.92 -5.84 -49.62
CA GLU A 43 17.35 -6.97 -48.86
C GLU A 43 15.83 -7.00 -48.69
N LEU A 44 15.10 -6.98 -49.80
CA LEU A 44 13.68 -7.40 -49.83
C LEU A 44 13.47 -8.91 -49.67
N ASP A 45 14.54 -9.71 -49.48
CA ASP A 45 14.45 -11.17 -49.40
C ASP A 45 14.28 -11.74 -47.98
N ASP A 46 14.25 -10.93 -46.90
CA ASP A 46 14.23 -11.44 -45.53
C ASP A 46 13.26 -10.73 -44.57
N VAL A 47 12.22 -10.07 -45.06
CA VAL A 47 11.13 -9.60 -44.19
C VAL A 47 10.38 -10.85 -43.73
N PRO A 48 10.34 -11.15 -42.41
CA PRO A 48 9.56 -12.28 -41.93
C PRO A 48 8.10 -12.08 -42.34
N GLU A 49 7.49 -13.10 -42.89
CA GLU A 49 6.08 -13.08 -43.30
C GLU A 49 5.24 -12.79 -42.02
N SER A 50 4.57 -11.64 -42.00
CA SER A 50 3.77 -11.19 -40.86
C SER A 50 2.30 -11.34 -41.21
N ILE A 51 1.55 -11.98 -40.34
CA ILE A 51 0.11 -12.14 -40.46
C ILE A 51 -0.61 -11.43 -39.30
N PRO A 52 -1.87 -11.00 -39.43
CA PRO A 52 -2.66 -10.46 -38.32
C PRO A 52 -2.72 -11.47 -37.18
N ALA A 53 -2.64 -10.95 -35.93
CA ALA A 53 -2.67 -11.83 -34.79
C ALA A 53 -4.06 -12.45 -34.57
N ASP A 54 -4.09 -13.78 -34.37
CA ASP A 54 -5.27 -14.47 -33.88
C ASP A 54 -5.59 -13.98 -32.47
N PRO A 55 -6.81 -13.49 -32.15
CA PRO A 55 -7.20 -13.09 -30.83
C PRO A 55 -6.98 -14.14 -29.73
N ASN A 56 -7.08 -15.42 -30.08
CA ASN A 56 -6.95 -16.55 -29.15
C ASN A 56 -5.49 -16.87 -28.78
N VAL A 57 -4.53 -16.44 -29.60
CA VAL A 57 -3.11 -16.58 -29.28
C VAL A 57 -2.70 -15.46 -28.33
N ARG A 58 -2.12 -15.78 -27.18
CA ARG A 58 -1.65 -14.75 -26.21
C ARG A 58 -0.47 -13.97 -26.78
N ASN A 59 -0.36 -12.70 -26.37
CA ASN A 59 0.81 -11.90 -26.69
C ASN A 59 2.09 -12.56 -26.13
N TYR A 60 3.20 -12.46 -26.87
CA TYR A 60 4.48 -13.10 -26.55
C TYR A 60 4.39 -14.64 -26.48
N SER A 61 3.62 -15.25 -27.37
CA SER A 61 3.50 -16.70 -27.46
C SER A 61 3.72 -17.18 -28.90
N TYR A 62 4.25 -18.39 -29.02
CA TYR A 62 4.35 -19.07 -30.29
C TYR A 62 2.98 -19.55 -30.76
N ALA A 63 2.77 -19.57 -32.07
CA ALA A 63 1.62 -20.20 -32.74
C ALA A 63 2.07 -21.03 -33.94
N VAL A 64 1.28 -22.01 -34.29
CA VAL A 64 1.49 -22.82 -35.48
C VAL A 64 0.36 -22.54 -36.47
N VAL A 65 0.71 -21.99 -37.65
CA VAL A 65 -0.23 -21.70 -38.73
C VAL A 65 0.34 -22.32 -40.01
N ASP A 66 -0.45 -23.11 -40.68
CA ASP A 66 -0.03 -23.83 -41.95
C ASP A 66 1.32 -24.54 -41.82
N ASP A 67 1.53 -25.22 -40.70
CA ASP A 67 2.75 -25.95 -40.36
C ASP A 67 4.01 -25.07 -40.14
N GLN A 68 3.85 -23.73 -40.10
CA GLN A 68 4.91 -22.79 -39.83
C GLN A 68 4.79 -22.20 -38.41
N VAL A 69 5.93 -21.88 -37.80
CA VAL A 69 5.97 -21.31 -36.45
C VAL A 69 5.95 -19.79 -36.55
N TYR A 70 5.01 -19.18 -35.87
CA TYR A 70 4.89 -17.73 -35.71
C TYR A 70 5.06 -17.33 -34.23
N TYR A 71 5.47 -16.09 -33.99
CA TYR A 71 5.55 -15.52 -32.68
C TYR A 71 4.72 -14.24 -32.61
N ARG A 72 3.78 -14.16 -31.69
CA ARG A 72 2.88 -13.01 -31.57
C ARG A 72 3.54 -11.87 -30.78
N VAL A 73 3.56 -10.69 -31.40
CA VAL A 73 3.91 -9.41 -30.76
C VAL A 73 2.80 -8.41 -31.07
N ASN A 74 2.02 -8.08 -30.07
CA ASN A 74 0.87 -7.18 -30.16
C ASN A 74 -0.18 -7.65 -31.20
N SER A 75 -0.41 -6.87 -32.24
CA SER A 75 -1.43 -7.13 -33.28
C SER A 75 -0.93 -7.97 -34.45
N LEU A 76 0.32 -8.42 -34.42
CA LEU A 76 0.96 -9.17 -35.48
C LEU A 76 1.55 -10.49 -34.99
N MET A 77 1.54 -11.51 -35.85
CA MET A 77 2.31 -12.72 -35.68
C MET A 77 3.38 -12.78 -36.78
N ASN A 78 4.64 -12.82 -36.37
CA ASN A 78 5.80 -12.83 -37.25
C ASN A 78 6.29 -14.26 -37.40
N GLN A 79 6.50 -14.70 -38.62
CA GLN A 79 7.08 -16.01 -38.87
C GLN A 79 8.48 -16.10 -38.29
N VAL A 80 8.76 -17.16 -37.53
CA VAL A 80 10.07 -17.38 -36.92
C VAL A 80 10.84 -18.43 -37.73
N LYS A 81 11.92 -17.99 -38.42
CA LYS A 81 12.83 -18.90 -39.12
C LYS A 81 13.73 -19.58 -38.09
N MET A 82 13.61 -20.90 -38.01
CA MET A 82 14.42 -21.73 -37.10
C MET A 82 14.75 -23.09 -37.77
N PRO A 83 15.80 -23.81 -37.29
CA PRO A 83 16.10 -25.15 -37.78
C PRO A 83 14.91 -26.10 -37.64
N ALA A 84 14.69 -26.98 -38.58
CA ALA A 84 13.54 -27.91 -38.62
C ALA A 84 13.39 -28.69 -37.30
N ALA A 85 14.48 -29.18 -36.72
CA ALA A 85 14.44 -29.89 -35.43
C ALA A 85 13.98 -28.98 -34.25
N THR A 86 14.27 -27.68 -34.27
CA THR A 86 13.79 -26.72 -33.30
C THR A 86 12.31 -26.38 -33.54
N ALA A 87 11.92 -26.20 -34.81
CA ALA A 87 10.53 -25.95 -35.17
C ALA A 87 9.61 -27.09 -34.70
N GLU A 88 10.01 -28.34 -34.93
CA GLU A 88 9.25 -29.51 -34.45
C GLU A 88 9.14 -29.55 -32.90
N ARG A 89 10.19 -29.16 -32.17
CA ARG A 89 10.11 -29.01 -30.70
C ARG A 89 9.10 -27.94 -30.30
N VAL A 90 9.16 -26.77 -30.92
CA VAL A 90 8.24 -25.66 -30.63
C VAL A 90 6.80 -26.07 -30.92
N LYS A 91 6.53 -26.71 -32.07
CA LYS A 91 5.19 -27.22 -32.43
C LYS A 91 4.64 -28.18 -31.37
N GLY A 92 5.44 -29.15 -30.92
CA GLY A 92 5.00 -30.09 -29.89
C GLY A 92 4.76 -29.39 -28.52
N MET A 93 5.55 -28.38 -28.15
CA MET A 93 5.32 -27.61 -26.94
C MET A 93 4.08 -26.71 -27.06
N VAL A 94 3.80 -26.16 -28.24
CA VAL A 94 2.55 -25.44 -28.53
C VAL A 94 1.35 -26.35 -28.34
N GLU A 95 1.41 -27.58 -28.85
CA GLU A 95 0.34 -28.56 -28.72
C GLU A 95 0.07 -28.94 -27.26
N ILE A 96 1.13 -29.21 -26.46
CA ILE A 96 0.99 -29.46 -25.02
C ILE A 96 0.36 -28.26 -24.35
N ARG A 97 0.88 -27.04 -24.62
CA ARG A 97 0.38 -25.77 -24.03
C ARG A 97 -1.10 -25.56 -24.27
N ASP A 98 -1.52 -25.75 -25.54
CA ASP A 98 -2.90 -25.50 -25.93
C ASP A 98 -3.83 -26.56 -25.32
N THR A 99 -3.39 -27.82 -25.25
CA THR A 99 -4.13 -28.90 -24.58
C THR A 99 -4.27 -28.64 -23.07
N VAL A 100 -3.25 -28.12 -22.41
CA VAL A 100 -3.32 -27.72 -20.99
C VAL A 100 -4.26 -26.55 -20.79
N ARG A 101 -4.19 -25.53 -21.66
CA ARG A 101 -5.09 -24.36 -21.58
C ARG A 101 -6.56 -24.76 -21.76
N GLU A 102 -6.83 -25.67 -22.72
CA GLU A 102 -8.16 -26.23 -22.91
C GLU A 102 -8.64 -26.99 -21.68
N LEU A 103 -7.78 -27.82 -21.06
CA LEU A 103 -8.09 -28.52 -19.82
C LEU A 103 -8.40 -27.55 -18.65
N ILE A 104 -7.63 -26.46 -18.51
CA ILE A 104 -7.86 -25.44 -17.52
C ILE A 104 -9.22 -24.77 -17.74
N ALA A 105 -9.53 -24.37 -18.98
CA ALA A 105 -10.81 -23.75 -19.34
C ALA A 105 -11.98 -24.69 -19.03
N MET A 106 -11.88 -25.95 -19.42
CA MET A 106 -12.91 -26.96 -19.11
C MET A 106 -13.12 -27.17 -17.63
N GLN A 107 -12.07 -27.13 -16.81
CA GLN A 107 -12.20 -27.26 -15.35
C GLN A 107 -12.90 -26.07 -14.69
N MET A 108 -12.83 -24.88 -15.30
CA MET A 108 -13.50 -23.66 -14.82
C MET A 108 -14.98 -23.61 -15.21
N GLU A 109 -15.39 -24.30 -16.27
CA GLU A 109 -16.76 -24.27 -16.78
C GLU A 109 -17.69 -25.21 -16.00
N GLU A 110 -18.83 -24.71 -15.55
CA GLU A 110 -19.77 -25.46 -14.73
C GLU A 110 -20.45 -26.62 -15.47
N SER A 111 -20.69 -26.43 -16.77
CA SER A 111 -21.39 -27.39 -17.63
C SER A 111 -20.56 -28.64 -17.93
N VAL A 112 -19.24 -28.58 -17.80
CA VAL A 112 -18.32 -29.67 -18.15
C VAL A 112 -18.32 -30.73 -17.04
N THR A 113 -18.54 -31.97 -17.47
CA THR A 113 -18.57 -33.16 -16.62
C THR A 113 -17.16 -33.65 -16.27
N ASP A 114 -17.03 -34.43 -15.20
CA ASP A 114 -15.75 -35.01 -14.81
C ASP A 114 -15.28 -36.08 -15.85
N GLU A 115 -16.21 -36.70 -16.60
CA GLU A 115 -15.89 -37.62 -17.69
C GLU A 115 -15.23 -36.87 -18.86
N GLU A 116 -15.70 -35.69 -19.23
CA GLU A 116 -15.10 -34.86 -20.28
C GLU A 116 -13.72 -34.35 -19.87
N ILE A 117 -13.57 -33.97 -18.63
CA ILE A 117 -12.26 -33.61 -18.07
C ILE A 117 -11.28 -34.77 -18.13
N HIS A 118 -11.74 -35.98 -17.79
CA HIS A 118 -10.89 -37.18 -17.85
C HIS A 118 -10.42 -37.49 -19.28
N LYS A 119 -11.31 -37.35 -20.25
CA LYS A 119 -10.92 -37.49 -21.68
C LYS A 119 -9.83 -36.47 -22.09
N GLN A 120 -9.97 -35.23 -21.63
CA GLN A 120 -8.98 -34.20 -21.93
C GLN A 120 -7.64 -34.48 -21.21
N GLN A 121 -7.68 -35.04 -20.00
CA GLN A 121 -6.49 -35.49 -19.28
C GLN A 121 -5.81 -36.67 -20.02
N GLU A 122 -6.56 -37.60 -20.58
CA GLU A 122 -6.02 -38.66 -21.41
C GLU A 122 -5.33 -38.11 -22.67
N LYS A 123 -5.95 -37.14 -23.36
CA LYS A 123 -5.35 -36.43 -24.51
C LYS A 123 -4.05 -35.74 -24.09
N LEU A 124 -4.05 -35.02 -22.94
CA LEU A 124 -2.85 -34.37 -22.41
C LEU A 124 -1.73 -35.37 -22.13
N ASN A 125 -2.06 -36.52 -21.53
CA ASN A 125 -1.10 -37.61 -21.31
C ASN A 125 -0.50 -38.11 -22.62
N GLN A 126 -1.30 -38.36 -23.64
CA GLN A 126 -0.85 -38.84 -24.93
C GLN A 126 0.10 -37.85 -25.60
N VAL A 127 -0.27 -36.57 -25.68
CA VAL A 127 0.55 -35.52 -26.29
C VAL A 127 1.86 -35.33 -25.53
N TYR A 128 1.79 -35.29 -24.22
CA TYR A 128 2.98 -35.16 -23.37
C TYR A 128 3.94 -36.35 -23.48
N ASP A 129 3.42 -37.57 -23.40
CA ASP A 129 4.25 -38.78 -23.48
C ASP A 129 4.89 -38.95 -24.87
N ALA A 130 4.17 -38.65 -25.93
CA ALA A 130 4.71 -38.63 -27.28
C ALA A 130 5.85 -37.60 -27.44
N TYR A 131 5.65 -36.43 -26.90
CA TYR A 131 6.66 -35.36 -26.93
C TYR A 131 7.91 -35.74 -26.11
N THR A 132 7.72 -36.15 -24.87
CA THR A 132 8.84 -36.44 -23.95
C THR A 132 9.63 -37.68 -24.35
N ALA A 133 9.01 -38.65 -24.95
CA ALA A 133 9.69 -39.79 -25.55
C ALA A 133 10.70 -39.40 -26.65
N LYS A 134 10.40 -38.34 -27.41
CA LYS A 134 11.25 -37.88 -28.53
C LYS A 134 12.24 -36.79 -28.10
N TYR A 135 11.84 -35.88 -27.21
CA TYR A 135 12.57 -34.65 -26.91
C TYR A 135 13.01 -34.50 -25.45
N GLY A 136 12.66 -35.46 -24.58
CA GLY A 136 12.94 -35.43 -23.15
C GLY A 136 12.02 -34.45 -22.39
N VAL A 137 12.25 -34.30 -21.11
CA VAL A 137 11.45 -33.45 -20.22
C VAL A 137 11.40 -31.99 -20.69
N ILE A 138 10.30 -31.30 -20.42
CA ILE A 138 10.06 -29.91 -20.83
C ILE A 138 11.17 -29.00 -20.29
N GLY A 139 11.56 -29.21 -19.02
CA GLY A 139 12.61 -28.45 -18.35
C GLY A 139 14.04 -28.65 -18.85
N SER A 140 14.26 -29.58 -19.87
CA SER A 140 15.60 -29.82 -20.42
C SER A 140 16.18 -28.57 -21.09
N ASN A 141 17.51 -28.43 -21.07
CA ASN A 141 18.20 -27.27 -21.65
C ASN A 141 17.87 -27.03 -23.14
N ALA A 142 17.64 -28.10 -23.92
CA ALA A 142 17.29 -27.97 -25.31
C ALA A 142 15.87 -27.46 -25.54
N ASN A 143 14.90 -27.91 -24.73
CA ASN A 143 13.52 -27.45 -24.78
C ASN A 143 13.40 -26.03 -24.24
N LYS A 144 14.11 -25.69 -23.13
CA LYS A 144 14.21 -24.34 -22.59
C LYS A 144 14.71 -23.35 -23.65
N ARG A 145 15.80 -23.65 -24.34
CA ARG A 145 16.33 -22.76 -25.40
C ARG A 145 15.37 -22.55 -26.56
N ALA A 146 14.53 -23.55 -26.85
CA ALA A 146 13.57 -23.47 -27.95
C ALA A 146 12.30 -22.70 -27.59
N PHE A 147 11.89 -22.64 -26.31
CA PHE A 147 10.55 -22.19 -25.93
C PHE A 147 10.49 -21.23 -24.74
N SER A 148 11.64 -20.86 -24.14
CA SER A 148 11.66 -19.95 -22.96
C SER A 148 11.04 -18.58 -23.24
N ASP A 149 10.97 -18.15 -24.48
CA ASP A 149 10.39 -16.87 -24.87
C ASP A 149 8.85 -16.89 -24.92
N ASP A 150 8.23 -18.09 -24.88
CA ASP A 150 6.77 -18.19 -24.78
C ASP A 150 6.28 -17.82 -23.40
N ALA A 151 5.28 -16.93 -23.33
CA ALA A 151 4.67 -16.47 -22.09
C ALA A 151 4.10 -17.60 -21.20
N SER A 152 3.89 -18.79 -21.75
CA SER A 152 3.40 -19.96 -21.02
C SER A 152 4.48 -21.01 -20.73
N TYR A 153 5.75 -20.70 -20.94
CA TYR A 153 6.82 -21.66 -20.66
C TYR A 153 6.80 -22.13 -19.20
N CYS A 154 6.58 -21.20 -18.25
CA CYS A 154 6.46 -21.56 -16.82
C CYS A 154 5.26 -22.47 -16.53
N LEU A 155 4.13 -22.29 -17.23
CA LEU A 155 2.97 -23.20 -17.14
C LEU A 155 3.36 -24.61 -17.58
N LEU A 156 4.10 -24.74 -18.67
CA LEU A 156 4.56 -26.05 -19.14
C LEU A 156 5.56 -26.69 -18.15
N CYS A 157 6.48 -25.94 -17.59
CA CYS A 157 7.40 -26.43 -16.56
C CYS A 157 6.66 -26.93 -15.31
N SER A 158 5.50 -26.37 -14.97
CA SER A 158 4.71 -26.81 -13.82
C SER A 158 4.02 -28.18 -14.00
N LEU A 159 4.06 -28.75 -15.21
CA LEU A 159 3.57 -30.08 -15.48
C LEU A 159 4.50 -31.19 -14.99
N GLU A 160 5.74 -30.85 -14.65
CA GLU A 160 6.80 -31.77 -14.26
C GLU A 160 7.31 -31.52 -12.84
N ASP A 161 7.34 -32.51 -12.00
CA ASP A 161 8.11 -32.53 -10.76
C ASP A 161 9.42 -33.29 -11.04
N LEU A 162 10.54 -32.56 -11.03
CA LEU A 162 11.85 -33.11 -11.41
C LEU A 162 12.70 -33.43 -10.18
N ASN A 163 13.53 -34.47 -10.29
CA ASN A 163 14.60 -34.75 -9.35
C ASN A 163 15.74 -33.71 -9.48
N GLU A 164 16.67 -33.70 -8.51
CA GLU A 164 17.85 -32.83 -8.54
C GLU A 164 18.75 -33.01 -9.77
N ASP A 165 18.73 -34.23 -10.33
CA ASP A 165 19.48 -34.57 -11.54
C ASP A 165 18.75 -34.18 -12.85
N GLY A 166 17.56 -33.56 -12.72
CA GLY A 166 16.74 -33.15 -13.89
C GLY A 166 15.93 -34.27 -14.54
N THR A 167 15.88 -35.47 -13.97
CA THR A 167 14.99 -36.55 -14.40
C THR A 167 13.57 -36.35 -13.89
N LEU A 168 12.56 -36.84 -14.63
CA LEU A 168 11.16 -36.77 -14.21
C LEU A 168 10.94 -37.63 -12.97
N LYS A 169 10.51 -37.02 -11.87
CA LYS A 169 10.10 -37.70 -10.65
C LYS A 169 8.63 -38.13 -10.76
N ARG A 170 7.75 -37.21 -11.13
CA ARG A 170 6.33 -37.46 -11.38
C ARG A 170 5.74 -36.40 -12.31
N LYS A 171 4.63 -36.72 -12.96
CA LYS A 171 3.77 -35.73 -13.62
C LYS A 171 2.96 -34.96 -12.55
N ALA A 172 2.60 -33.70 -12.85
CA ALA A 172 1.72 -32.91 -12.00
C ALA A 172 0.32 -33.53 -11.88
N ASP A 173 -0.38 -33.17 -10.79
CA ASP A 173 -1.71 -33.72 -10.49
C ASP A 173 -2.75 -33.42 -11.57
N MET A 174 -2.54 -32.38 -12.38
CA MET A 174 -3.41 -32.01 -13.49
C MET A 174 -3.62 -33.13 -14.52
N PHE A 175 -2.68 -34.05 -14.64
CA PHE A 175 -2.78 -35.21 -15.55
C PHE A 175 -3.81 -36.27 -15.10
N THR A 176 -4.18 -36.29 -13.83
CA THR A 176 -5.02 -37.36 -13.25
C THR A 176 -6.15 -36.86 -12.37
N LYS A 177 -6.06 -35.62 -11.86
CA LYS A 177 -7.02 -35.04 -10.92
C LYS A 177 -7.59 -33.72 -11.42
N ARG A 178 -8.78 -33.37 -10.96
CA ARG A 178 -9.28 -32.01 -11.08
C ARG A 178 -8.47 -31.10 -10.15
N THR A 179 -7.84 -30.07 -10.70
CA THR A 179 -6.97 -29.14 -9.96
C THR A 179 -7.59 -27.76 -9.77
N ILE A 180 -8.77 -27.52 -10.36
CA ILE A 180 -9.47 -26.24 -10.28
C ILE A 180 -10.85 -26.49 -9.68
N LYS A 181 -11.16 -25.76 -8.60
CA LYS A 181 -12.45 -25.79 -7.93
C LYS A 181 -13.49 -25.07 -8.78
N LYS A 182 -14.64 -25.69 -9.01
CA LYS A 182 -15.76 -25.06 -9.74
C LYS A 182 -16.22 -23.80 -9.03
N ALA A 183 -16.53 -22.76 -9.81
CA ALA A 183 -17.36 -21.66 -9.34
C ALA A 183 -18.81 -22.18 -9.31
N VAL A 184 -19.41 -22.27 -8.13
CA VAL A 184 -20.83 -22.62 -8.01
C VAL A 184 -21.57 -21.31 -7.77
N ALA A 185 -22.38 -20.91 -8.77
CA ALA A 185 -23.25 -19.75 -8.60
C ALA A 185 -24.39 -20.10 -7.61
N VAL A 186 -24.38 -19.47 -6.44
CA VAL A 186 -25.46 -19.61 -5.47
C VAL A 186 -26.60 -18.68 -5.88
N THR A 187 -27.72 -19.26 -6.34
CA THR A 187 -28.85 -18.48 -6.85
C THR A 187 -29.91 -18.16 -5.79
N SER A 188 -29.88 -18.85 -4.65
CA SER A 188 -30.81 -18.59 -3.54
C SER A 188 -30.21 -19.03 -2.21
N VAL A 189 -30.58 -18.33 -1.13
CA VAL A 189 -30.24 -18.64 0.26
C VAL A 189 -31.43 -18.45 1.19
N GLU A 190 -31.40 -19.09 2.36
CA GLU A 190 -32.51 -19.04 3.30
C GLU A 190 -32.43 -17.86 4.28
N THR A 191 -31.24 -17.44 4.65
CA THR A 191 -31.02 -16.44 5.70
C THR A 191 -30.43 -15.13 5.17
N ALA A 192 -30.75 -14.02 5.84
CA ALA A 192 -30.16 -12.71 5.52
C ALA A 192 -28.63 -12.69 5.78
N THR A 193 -28.13 -13.48 6.74
CA THR A 193 -26.69 -13.58 7.03
C THR A 193 -25.93 -14.26 5.90
N GLU A 194 -26.48 -15.34 5.32
CA GLU A 194 -25.89 -15.99 4.14
C GLU A 194 -25.91 -15.06 2.92
N ALA A 195 -27.00 -14.32 2.71
CA ALA A 195 -27.10 -13.34 1.65
C ALA A 195 -26.08 -12.20 1.83
N LEU A 196 -25.83 -11.75 3.06
CA LEU A 196 -24.80 -10.77 3.37
C LEU A 196 -23.40 -11.31 3.03
N ALA A 197 -23.09 -12.54 3.43
CA ALA A 197 -21.81 -13.17 3.12
C ALA A 197 -21.55 -13.25 1.61
N LEU A 198 -22.58 -13.63 0.83
CA LEU A 198 -22.50 -13.65 -0.64
C LEU A 198 -22.38 -12.24 -1.23
N SER A 199 -23.13 -11.26 -0.71
CA SER A 199 -23.05 -9.87 -1.15
C SER A 199 -21.63 -9.31 -0.94
N LEU A 200 -21.03 -9.57 0.22
CA LEU A 200 -19.65 -9.18 0.50
C LEU A 200 -18.63 -9.91 -0.41
N ASN A 201 -18.83 -11.23 -0.62
CA ASN A 201 -17.95 -12.03 -1.44
C ASN A 201 -17.99 -11.66 -2.93
N GLU A 202 -19.16 -11.39 -3.51
CA GLU A 202 -19.35 -11.18 -4.95
C GLU A 202 -19.41 -9.70 -5.36
N ARG A 203 -19.86 -8.82 -4.44
CA ARG A 203 -20.09 -7.39 -4.68
C ARG A 203 -19.13 -6.48 -3.90
N ALA A 204 -18.39 -7.04 -2.94
CA ALA A 204 -17.51 -6.31 -2.01
C ALA A 204 -18.21 -5.19 -1.20
N LYS A 205 -19.55 -5.27 -1.05
CA LYS A 205 -20.38 -4.29 -0.33
C LYS A 205 -21.68 -4.92 0.14
N VAL A 206 -22.38 -4.22 1.03
CA VAL A 206 -23.75 -4.54 1.43
C VAL A 206 -24.70 -4.07 0.33
N ASP A 207 -25.19 -4.99 -0.51
CA ASP A 207 -26.12 -4.72 -1.61
C ASP A 207 -27.48 -5.33 -1.27
N LEU A 208 -28.39 -4.53 -0.67
CA LEU A 208 -29.69 -5.00 -0.22
C LEU A 208 -30.56 -5.55 -1.34
N SER A 209 -30.51 -4.95 -2.52
CA SER A 209 -31.30 -5.42 -3.67
C SER A 209 -30.83 -6.79 -4.17
N TYR A 210 -29.54 -7.03 -4.17
CA TYR A 210 -28.98 -8.35 -4.45
C TYR A 210 -29.34 -9.37 -3.38
N MET A 211 -29.24 -9.00 -2.11
CA MET A 211 -29.64 -9.85 -0.98
C MET A 211 -31.15 -10.19 -1.01
N ALA A 212 -32.00 -9.24 -1.43
CA ALA A 212 -33.42 -9.46 -1.62
C ALA A 212 -33.69 -10.47 -2.75
N GLN A 213 -32.96 -10.41 -3.84
CA GLN A 213 -33.07 -11.40 -4.93
C GLN A 213 -32.68 -12.81 -4.47
N LEU A 214 -31.60 -12.93 -3.68
CA LEU A 214 -31.12 -14.23 -3.16
C LEU A 214 -32.08 -14.86 -2.14
N THR A 215 -32.68 -14.05 -1.27
CA THR A 215 -33.53 -14.54 -0.15
C THR A 215 -34.99 -14.57 -0.47
N GLY A 216 -35.45 -13.86 -1.50
CA GLY A 216 -36.88 -13.63 -1.76
C GLY A 216 -37.60 -12.76 -0.71
N LYS A 217 -36.81 -12.11 0.20
CA LYS A 217 -37.34 -11.21 1.24
C LYS A 217 -37.31 -9.76 0.77
N THR A 218 -38.09 -8.89 1.43
CA THR A 218 -37.97 -7.43 1.18
C THR A 218 -36.74 -6.86 1.86
N GLU A 219 -36.24 -5.72 1.35
CA GLU A 219 -35.08 -5.05 1.91
C GLU A 219 -35.29 -4.65 3.37
N GLU A 220 -36.52 -4.20 3.74
CA GLU A 220 -36.87 -3.85 5.11
C GLU A 220 -36.70 -5.05 6.04
N LYS A 221 -37.18 -6.24 5.62
CA LYS A 221 -37.08 -7.45 6.43
C LYS A 221 -35.63 -7.91 6.61
N ILE A 222 -34.81 -7.75 5.57
CA ILE A 222 -33.38 -8.05 5.63
C ILE A 222 -32.68 -7.12 6.62
N THR A 223 -32.96 -5.81 6.57
CA THR A 223 -32.39 -4.84 7.51
C THR A 223 -32.84 -5.07 8.94
N GLU A 224 -34.09 -5.49 9.18
CA GLU A 224 -34.58 -5.89 10.51
C GLU A 224 -33.82 -7.13 11.04
N GLU A 225 -33.64 -8.16 10.22
CA GLU A 225 -32.90 -9.37 10.59
C GLU A 225 -31.42 -9.12 10.87
N LEU A 226 -30.84 -8.10 10.24
CA LEU A 226 -29.41 -7.75 10.35
C LEU A 226 -29.13 -6.53 11.24
N VAL A 227 -30.09 -6.12 12.07
CA VAL A 227 -29.85 -5.04 13.06
C VAL A 227 -28.66 -5.37 13.94
N GLY A 228 -27.68 -4.46 13.98
CA GLY A 228 -26.42 -4.64 14.73
C GLY A 228 -25.32 -5.41 13.97
N VAL A 229 -25.62 -5.93 12.77
CA VAL A 229 -24.65 -6.56 11.87
C VAL A 229 -24.29 -5.62 10.72
N ILE A 230 -25.28 -4.93 10.16
CA ILE A 230 -25.11 -3.88 9.16
C ILE A 230 -25.62 -2.55 9.72
N PHE A 231 -25.08 -1.45 9.26
CA PHE A 231 -25.40 -0.10 9.72
C PHE A 231 -25.61 0.83 8.52
N LYS A 232 -26.66 1.63 8.58
CA LYS A 232 -26.87 2.69 7.60
C LYS A 232 -26.01 3.90 7.99
N ASN A 233 -25.10 4.34 7.13
CA ASN A 233 -24.29 5.51 7.38
C ASN A 233 -25.13 6.78 7.15
N PRO A 234 -25.34 7.63 8.16
CA PRO A 234 -26.21 8.79 8.06
C PRO A 234 -25.70 9.88 7.11
N LEU A 235 -24.40 9.89 6.79
CA LEU A 235 -23.78 10.88 5.90
C LEU A 235 -23.84 10.45 4.41
N THR A 236 -23.67 9.16 4.13
CA THR A 236 -23.59 8.65 2.75
C THR A 236 -24.89 7.99 2.30
N ASP A 237 -25.80 7.71 3.23
CA ASP A 237 -27.04 6.93 3.04
C ASP A 237 -26.79 5.48 2.58
N GLN A 238 -25.55 5.00 2.64
CA GLN A 238 -25.13 3.67 2.26
C GLN A 238 -25.21 2.71 3.46
N TRP A 239 -25.45 1.42 3.17
CA TRP A 239 -25.35 0.36 4.15
C TRP A 239 -23.92 -0.17 4.19
N GLU A 240 -23.33 -0.21 5.37
CA GLU A 240 -21.99 -0.68 5.65
C GLU A 240 -22.03 -1.91 6.58
N SER A 241 -21.07 -2.81 6.44
CA SER A 241 -20.88 -3.91 7.40
C SER A 241 -20.42 -3.38 8.76
N GLY A 242 -20.63 -4.18 9.81
CA GLY A 242 -20.24 -3.76 11.17
C GLY A 242 -18.76 -3.46 11.31
N ASP A 243 -17.88 -4.24 10.67
CA ASP A 243 -16.44 -4.02 10.67
C ASP A 243 -16.04 -2.72 9.96
N GLU A 244 -16.76 -2.33 8.93
CA GLU A 244 -16.57 -1.07 8.21
C GLU A 244 -17.11 0.14 8.98
N TYR A 245 -18.38 0.07 9.39
CA TYR A 245 -19.02 1.19 10.08
C TYR A 245 -18.38 1.51 11.43
N LEU A 246 -18.08 0.47 12.22
CA LEU A 246 -17.53 0.58 13.57
C LEU A 246 -15.98 0.72 13.58
N SER A 247 -15.39 1.21 12.52
CA SER A 247 -13.96 1.49 12.36
C SER A 247 -13.70 2.93 11.90
N GLY A 248 -12.44 3.32 11.78
CA GLY A 248 -12.05 4.69 11.46
C GLY A 248 -12.25 5.63 12.65
N ASN A 249 -12.65 6.88 12.40
CA ASN A 249 -12.89 7.86 13.47
C ASN A 249 -14.24 7.60 14.17
N VAL A 250 -14.25 6.63 15.08
CA VAL A 250 -15.46 6.21 15.81
C VAL A 250 -16.02 7.26 16.76
N ARG A 251 -15.20 8.23 17.20
CA ARG A 251 -15.70 9.36 18.03
C ARG A 251 -16.54 10.33 17.21
N GLU A 252 -16.07 10.68 16.03
CA GLU A 252 -16.80 11.54 15.10
C GLU A 252 -18.08 10.86 14.59
N LYS A 253 -17.98 9.59 14.23
CA LYS A 253 -19.15 8.77 13.84
C LYS A 253 -20.20 8.73 14.95
N LEU A 254 -19.78 8.59 16.22
CA LEU A 254 -20.68 8.61 17.36
C LEU A 254 -21.40 9.96 17.52
N ASN A 255 -20.68 11.05 17.41
CA ASN A 255 -21.27 12.40 17.50
C ASN A 255 -22.28 12.61 16.37
N THR A 256 -21.92 12.23 15.15
CA THR A 256 -22.81 12.27 13.99
C THR A 256 -24.06 11.41 14.21
N ALA A 257 -23.90 10.15 14.63
CA ALA A 257 -25.01 9.25 14.86
C ALA A 257 -25.96 9.76 15.97
N ARG A 258 -25.45 10.36 17.04
CA ARG A 258 -26.27 10.98 18.09
C ARG A 258 -27.10 12.14 17.56
N THR A 259 -26.48 13.04 16.78
CA THR A 259 -27.20 14.17 16.18
C THR A 259 -28.33 13.70 15.25
N PHE A 260 -28.08 12.68 14.44
CA PHE A 260 -29.12 12.11 13.58
C PHE A 260 -30.22 11.38 14.37
N ALA A 261 -29.86 10.65 15.43
CA ALA A 261 -30.81 9.89 16.23
C ALA A 261 -31.80 10.77 17.00
N GLU A 262 -31.53 12.06 17.23
CA GLU A 262 -32.48 13.00 17.84
C GLU A 262 -33.78 13.15 17.04
N ASN A 263 -33.67 13.10 15.72
CA ASN A 263 -34.83 13.26 14.82
C ASN A 263 -35.18 11.94 14.07
N HIS A 264 -34.28 10.97 14.07
CA HIS A 264 -34.36 9.72 13.33
C HIS A 264 -34.06 8.53 14.25
N PRO A 265 -35.06 8.00 14.98
CA PRO A 265 -34.87 6.91 15.94
C PRO A 265 -34.23 5.64 15.36
N GLU A 266 -34.33 5.44 14.04
CA GLU A 266 -33.71 4.33 13.32
C GLU A 266 -32.20 4.27 13.47
N PHE A 267 -31.53 5.37 13.80
CA PHE A 267 -30.09 5.42 14.09
C PHE A 267 -29.71 5.09 15.55
N THR A 268 -30.68 4.77 16.41
CA THR A 268 -30.39 4.37 17.80
C THR A 268 -29.49 3.13 17.89
N PRO A 269 -29.62 2.08 17.04
CA PRO A 269 -28.67 0.96 17.02
C PRO A 269 -27.24 1.39 16.70
N ASN A 270 -27.07 2.37 15.80
CA ASN A 270 -25.75 2.94 15.44
C ASN A 270 -25.07 3.57 16.66
N VAL A 271 -25.83 4.38 17.41
CA VAL A 271 -25.32 5.04 18.65
C VAL A 271 -24.84 4.00 19.63
N ARG A 272 -25.66 2.99 19.94
CA ARG A 272 -25.32 1.92 20.91
C ARG A 272 -24.08 1.13 20.46
N ALA A 273 -24.00 0.78 19.19
CA ALA A 273 -22.86 0.04 18.66
C ALA A 273 -21.57 0.88 18.68
N LEU A 274 -21.65 2.16 18.30
CA LEU A 274 -20.51 3.08 18.35
C LEU A 274 -20.05 3.38 19.79
N GLU A 275 -20.97 3.47 20.77
CA GLU A 275 -20.61 3.60 22.19
C GLU A 275 -19.82 2.40 22.70
N ALA A 276 -20.19 1.19 22.29
CA ALA A 276 -19.52 -0.04 22.72
C ALA A 276 -18.09 -0.20 22.19
N VAL A 277 -17.77 0.46 21.07
CA VAL A 277 -16.46 0.33 20.40
C VAL A 277 -15.54 1.55 20.59
N GLN A 278 -15.91 2.50 21.45
CA GLN A 278 -15.07 3.67 21.73
C GLN A 278 -13.69 3.21 22.28
N PRO A 279 -12.59 3.80 21.80
CA PRO A 279 -11.29 3.56 22.39
C PRO A 279 -11.28 3.94 23.87
N ARG A 280 -10.60 3.14 24.68
CA ARG A 280 -10.37 3.48 26.09
C ARG A 280 -9.67 4.83 26.19
N GLU A 281 -10.13 5.70 27.07
CA GLU A 281 -9.44 6.96 27.29
C GLU A 281 -8.06 6.75 27.91
N LEU A 282 -7.08 7.42 27.32
CA LEU A 282 -5.71 7.43 27.81
C LEU A 282 -5.61 8.41 28.96
N GLU A 283 -4.88 8.02 30.00
CA GLU A 283 -4.55 8.87 31.13
C GLU A 283 -3.32 9.74 30.84
N ALA A 284 -3.10 10.80 31.62
CA ALA A 284 -1.94 11.69 31.46
C ALA A 284 -0.58 10.97 31.48
N SER A 285 -0.48 9.88 32.25
CA SER A 285 0.72 9.03 32.34
C SER A 285 1.01 8.23 31.07
N GLU A 286 0.00 8.01 30.24
CA GLU A 286 0.08 7.24 28.99
C GLU A 286 0.30 8.16 27.78
N ILE A 287 0.14 9.47 27.94
CA ILE A 287 0.28 10.46 26.88
C ILE A 287 1.70 11.01 26.85
N GLU A 288 2.46 10.64 25.80
CA GLU A 288 3.78 11.24 25.58
C GLU A 288 3.63 12.62 24.93
N VAL A 289 4.07 13.64 25.64
CA VAL A 289 4.03 15.02 25.16
C VAL A 289 5.43 15.51 24.83
N ARG A 290 5.61 16.00 23.61
CA ARG A 290 6.85 16.66 23.18
C ARG A 290 6.65 18.17 23.18
N ILE A 291 7.66 18.90 23.66
CA ILE A 291 7.69 20.35 23.57
C ILE A 291 7.63 20.78 22.09
N GLY A 292 6.82 21.79 21.78
CA GLY A 292 6.56 22.22 20.40
C GLY A 292 5.42 21.49 19.69
N ALA A 293 4.72 20.56 20.36
CA ALA A 293 3.54 19.90 19.81
C ALA A 293 2.44 20.92 19.49
N THR A 294 1.96 20.93 18.25
CA THR A 294 1.03 21.95 17.74
C THR A 294 -0.42 21.80 18.21
N TRP A 295 -0.75 20.68 18.85
CA TRP A 295 -2.07 20.48 19.47
C TRP A 295 -2.20 21.13 20.83
N ILE A 296 -1.08 21.58 21.44
CA ILE A 296 -1.04 22.33 22.69
C ILE A 296 -1.13 23.82 22.34
N GLU A 297 -1.98 24.54 23.06
CA GLU A 297 -2.22 25.95 22.78
C GLU A 297 -0.98 26.82 23.08
N PRO A 298 -0.77 27.90 22.30
CA PRO A 298 0.31 28.88 22.59
C PRO A 298 0.28 29.45 23.99
N SER A 299 -0.90 29.56 24.62
CA SER A 299 -1.09 29.99 26.00
C SER A 299 -0.40 29.08 27.02
N ASP A 300 -0.41 27.77 26.82
CA ASP A 300 0.28 26.83 27.69
C ASP A 300 1.81 26.98 27.59
N TYR A 301 2.34 27.17 26.38
CA TYR A 301 3.76 27.48 26.22
C TYR A 301 4.16 28.84 26.77
N GLN A 302 3.25 29.82 26.72
CA GLN A 302 3.44 31.13 27.34
C GLN A 302 3.53 31.01 28.88
N ASP A 303 2.65 30.22 29.47
CA ASP A 303 2.68 29.97 30.91
C ASP A 303 3.91 29.16 31.33
N PHE A 304 4.28 28.15 30.56
CA PHE A 304 5.52 27.41 30.80
C PHE A 304 6.75 28.33 30.77
N MET A 305 6.88 29.13 29.71
CA MET A 305 7.98 30.09 29.56
C MET A 305 8.03 31.05 30.76
N ARG A 306 6.89 31.61 31.14
CA ARG A 306 6.80 32.55 32.27
C ARG A 306 7.23 31.90 33.57
N GLU A 307 6.77 30.71 33.87
CA GLU A 307 7.09 29.98 35.08
C GLU A 307 8.54 29.52 35.12
N LEU A 308 9.02 28.91 34.02
CA LEU A 308 10.38 28.39 33.95
C LEU A 308 11.45 29.47 34.02
N LEU A 309 11.25 30.59 33.31
CA LEU A 309 12.22 31.65 33.16
C LEU A 309 11.99 32.81 34.16
N HIS A 310 10.98 32.70 35.03
CA HIS A 310 10.56 33.77 35.91
C HIS A 310 10.38 35.11 35.18
N THR A 311 9.81 35.05 33.97
CA THR A 311 9.58 36.25 33.15
C THR A 311 8.63 37.20 33.86
N PRO A 312 8.98 38.48 34.02
CA PRO A 312 8.09 39.47 34.65
C PRO A 312 6.73 39.51 33.94
N TRP A 313 5.64 39.53 34.74
CA TRP A 313 4.28 39.42 34.20
C TRP A 313 3.95 40.52 33.17
N TYR A 314 4.45 41.72 33.35
CA TYR A 314 4.22 42.86 32.47
C TYR A 314 4.93 42.70 31.11
N LEU A 315 6.09 42.03 31.07
CA LEU A 315 6.77 41.66 29.82
C LEU A 315 6.05 40.49 29.13
N ALA A 316 5.67 39.49 29.89
CA ALA A 316 4.96 38.32 29.38
C ALA A 316 3.59 38.66 28.78
N GLN A 317 2.93 39.76 29.26
CA GLN A 317 1.65 40.18 28.69
C GLN A 317 1.76 40.98 27.39
N LYS A 318 2.85 41.73 27.17
CA LYS A 318 2.92 42.71 26.09
C LYS A 318 4.05 42.45 25.09
N GLU A 319 5.22 42.09 25.58
CA GLU A 319 6.43 42.09 24.76
C GLU A 319 6.96 40.68 24.46
N ILE A 320 7.05 39.82 25.49
CA ILE A 320 7.61 38.47 25.35
C ILE A 320 6.47 37.47 25.24
N GLN A 321 6.06 37.18 23.99
CA GLN A 321 4.91 36.33 23.72
C GLN A 321 5.29 35.15 22.85
N VAL A 322 4.78 33.98 23.22
CA VAL A 322 4.85 32.77 22.39
C VAL A 322 3.69 32.78 21.39
N LYS A 323 4.01 32.70 20.13
CA LYS A 323 3.02 32.68 19.04
C LYS A 323 3.30 31.49 18.09
N TYR A 324 2.24 30.91 17.59
CA TYR A 324 2.31 29.89 16.54
C TYR A 324 1.72 30.45 15.24
N SER A 325 2.40 30.26 14.14
CA SER A 325 1.92 30.63 12.81
C SER A 325 1.49 29.37 12.07
N GLU A 326 0.21 29.21 11.84
CA GLU A 326 -0.34 28.07 11.07
C GLU A 326 0.14 28.09 9.61
N VAL A 327 0.38 29.28 9.05
CA VAL A 327 0.82 29.43 7.66
C VAL A 327 2.23 28.87 7.44
N ASN A 328 3.14 29.13 8.39
CA ASN A 328 4.54 28.72 8.26
C ASN A 328 4.85 27.45 9.09
N GLY A 329 3.93 27.01 9.94
CA GLY A 329 4.16 25.90 10.87
C GLY A 329 5.23 26.19 11.92
N GLU A 330 5.50 27.48 12.23
CA GLU A 330 6.60 27.86 13.11
C GLU A 330 6.14 28.56 14.40
N TRP A 331 6.82 28.20 15.47
CA TRP A 331 6.74 28.91 16.76
C TRP A 331 7.66 30.12 16.75
N ARG A 332 7.19 31.21 17.30
CA ARG A 332 7.97 32.44 17.45
C ARG A 332 7.78 33.06 18.83
N ILE A 333 8.89 33.45 19.45
CA ILE A 333 8.88 34.22 20.68
C ILE A 333 9.23 35.66 20.33
N THR A 334 8.31 36.59 20.62
CA THR A 334 8.56 38.03 20.43
C THR A 334 9.40 38.60 21.59
N GLY A 335 10.02 39.75 21.41
CA GLY A 335 10.69 40.50 22.48
C GLY A 335 11.79 39.73 23.24
N LYS A 336 12.48 38.78 22.63
CA LYS A 336 13.46 37.89 23.27
C LYS A 336 14.59 38.59 24.05
N ASN A 337 14.82 39.85 23.80
CA ASN A 337 15.87 40.65 24.44
C ASN A 337 15.26 41.74 25.38
N ALA A 338 13.96 41.72 25.62
CA ALA A 338 13.29 42.74 26.44
C ALA A 338 13.47 42.48 27.95
N ASP A 339 13.82 41.26 28.35
CA ASP A 339 14.06 40.92 29.75
C ASP A 339 15.43 41.42 30.25
N SER A 340 15.50 41.70 31.52
CA SER A 340 16.73 42.18 32.15
C SER A 340 17.84 41.12 32.12
N PRO A 341 19.07 41.50 31.73
CA PRO A 341 20.24 40.60 31.85
C PRO A 341 20.49 40.09 33.28
N ARG A 342 19.87 40.71 34.29
CA ARG A 342 19.92 40.24 35.68
C ARG A 342 19.02 39.05 35.98
N ASN A 343 18.12 38.69 35.06
CA ASN A 343 17.34 37.47 35.20
C ASN A 343 18.24 36.23 35.03
N ALA A 344 18.69 35.66 36.13
CA ALA A 344 19.57 34.50 36.13
C ALA A 344 18.98 33.29 35.46
N PHE A 345 17.66 33.10 35.48
CA PHE A 345 17.00 31.98 34.80
C PHE A 345 17.08 32.10 33.31
N ALA A 346 16.87 33.31 32.76
CA ALA A 346 16.88 33.55 31.34
C ALA A 346 18.30 33.61 30.73
N TYR A 347 19.29 34.02 31.49
CA TYR A 347 20.64 34.29 30.95
C TYR A 347 21.73 33.36 31.46
N ALA A 348 21.49 32.58 32.56
CA ALA A 348 22.48 31.65 33.10
C ALA A 348 21.95 30.22 33.27
N THR A 349 20.80 30.04 33.95
CA THR A 349 20.26 28.69 34.25
C THR A 349 19.82 27.98 32.99
N TYR A 350 19.01 28.63 32.16
CA TYR A 350 18.48 28.07 30.89
C TYR A 350 19.03 28.79 29.65
N GLY A 351 19.88 29.81 29.84
CA GLY A 351 20.60 30.51 28.78
C GLY A 351 22.12 30.29 28.84
N THR A 352 22.81 30.82 27.84
CA THR A 352 24.27 30.94 27.76
C THR A 352 24.65 32.40 27.49
N GLU A 353 25.93 32.74 27.54
CA GLU A 353 26.42 34.08 27.20
C GLU A 353 26.07 34.50 25.76
N ARG A 354 25.91 33.53 24.85
CA ARG A 354 25.69 33.76 23.42
C ARG A 354 24.25 33.58 22.97
N ALA A 355 23.45 32.87 23.75
CA ALA A 355 22.02 32.63 23.47
C ALA A 355 21.22 32.64 24.79
N ASN A 356 20.31 33.58 24.93
CA ASN A 356 19.41 33.59 26.07
C ASN A 356 18.37 32.49 25.98
N ALA A 357 17.71 32.17 27.09
CA ALA A 357 16.74 31.08 27.18
C ALA A 357 15.54 31.25 26.25
N TYR A 358 15.12 32.45 25.91
CA TYR A 358 14.00 32.69 24.99
C TYR A 358 14.33 32.26 23.58
N ARG A 359 15.57 32.46 23.13
CA ARG A 359 16.03 31.97 21.85
C ARG A 359 16.15 30.45 21.83
N ILE A 360 16.75 29.87 22.88
CA ILE A 360 16.89 28.42 23.01
C ILE A 360 15.50 27.77 23.06
N LEU A 361 14.53 28.37 23.77
CA LEU A 361 13.16 27.87 23.84
C LEU A 361 12.47 27.95 22.48
N GLU A 362 12.63 29.02 21.70
CA GLU A 362 12.07 29.13 20.34
C GLU A 362 12.62 28.05 19.42
N ASP A 363 13.95 27.82 19.43
CA ASP A 363 14.56 26.74 18.65
C ASP A 363 14.04 25.37 19.12
N THR A 364 13.83 25.17 20.42
CA THR A 364 13.29 23.94 21.00
C THR A 364 11.84 23.68 20.56
N LEU A 365 10.99 24.70 20.59
CA LEU A 365 9.60 24.63 20.12
C LEU A 365 9.52 24.26 18.63
N ASN A 366 10.48 24.73 17.84
CA ASN A 366 10.58 24.43 16.42
C ASN A 366 11.33 23.12 16.11
N LEU A 367 11.68 22.34 17.12
CA LEU A 367 12.45 21.10 17.00
C LEU A 367 13.81 21.29 16.28
N LYS A 368 14.38 22.50 16.38
CA LYS A 368 15.67 22.85 15.81
C LYS A 368 16.77 22.69 16.86
N ASP A 369 17.89 22.10 16.47
CA ASP A 369 19.08 22.07 17.32
C ASP A 369 19.69 23.47 17.39
N VAL A 370 19.99 23.92 18.60
CA VAL A 370 20.64 25.22 18.80
C VAL A 370 22.06 25.14 18.29
N ARG A 371 22.41 26.03 17.37
CA ARG A 371 23.78 26.17 16.82
C ARG A 371 24.29 27.57 17.02
N ILE A 372 25.46 27.70 17.65
CA ILE A 372 26.11 28.99 17.91
C ILE A 372 27.33 29.13 17.04
N TYR A 373 27.42 30.26 16.33
CA TYR A 373 28.49 30.56 15.40
C TYR A 373 29.24 31.79 15.88
N ASP A 374 30.55 31.74 15.76
CA ASP A 374 31.44 32.90 15.85
C ASP A 374 31.66 33.50 14.46
N LYS A 375 31.79 34.82 14.42
CA LYS A 375 32.20 35.52 13.23
C LYS A 375 33.73 35.46 13.16
N SER A 376 34.26 35.00 12.06
CA SER A 376 35.71 34.98 11.72
C SER A 376 35.87 35.59 10.36
N VAL A 377 37.12 35.99 10.03
CA VAL A 377 37.46 36.53 8.72
C VAL A 377 38.39 35.50 8.04
N ASN A 378 38.04 35.12 6.79
CA ASN A 378 38.88 34.20 6.01
C ASN A 378 40.13 34.92 5.47
N GLU A 379 41.03 34.19 4.82
CA GLU A 379 42.29 34.73 4.23
C GLU A 379 42.01 35.77 3.15
N ASN A 380 40.81 35.79 2.57
CA ASN A 380 40.40 36.74 1.52
C ASN A 380 39.73 38.00 2.08
N GLY A 381 39.58 38.12 3.41
CA GLY A 381 38.94 39.27 4.05
C GLY A 381 37.39 39.16 4.19
N ASP A 382 36.77 38.00 3.81
CA ASP A 382 35.33 37.84 3.91
C ASP A 382 34.92 37.36 5.31
N GLU A 383 33.79 37.85 5.83
CA GLU A 383 33.22 37.36 7.07
C GLU A 383 32.66 35.95 6.88
N ILE A 384 33.20 34.97 7.60
CA ILE A 384 32.75 33.59 7.66
C ILE A 384 32.14 33.28 9.06
N ARG A 385 31.18 32.34 9.09
CA ARG A 385 30.60 31.85 10.32
C ARG A 385 31.21 30.50 10.68
N VAL A 386 31.90 30.41 11.81
CA VAL A 386 32.51 29.18 12.31
C VAL A 386 31.72 28.66 13.48
N LEU A 387 31.37 27.38 13.45
CA LEU A 387 30.60 26.75 14.54
C LEU A 387 31.40 26.72 15.83
N ASN A 388 30.89 27.39 16.88
CA ASN A 388 31.44 27.30 18.23
C ASN A 388 30.93 26.02 18.90
N LYS A 389 31.76 24.96 18.89
CA LYS A 389 31.39 23.66 19.43
C LYS A 389 31.09 23.71 20.93
N LYS A 390 31.84 24.49 21.72
CA LYS A 390 31.67 24.60 23.18
C LYS A 390 30.34 25.27 23.52
N GLU A 391 30.08 26.43 22.95
CA GLU A 391 28.82 27.15 23.18
C GLU A 391 27.60 26.42 22.64
N THR A 392 27.73 25.74 21.50
CA THR A 392 26.69 24.88 20.94
C THR A 392 26.35 23.72 21.88
N MET A 393 27.35 23.06 22.46
CA MET A 393 27.15 21.98 23.43
C MET A 393 26.48 22.47 24.71
N LEU A 394 26.90 23.61 25.24
CA LEU A 394 26.26 24.23 26.41
C LEU A 394 24.80 24.58 26.12
N ALA A 395 24.50 25.17 24.96
CA ALA A 395 23.14 25.51 24.57
C ALA A 395 22.26 24.27 24.40
N SER A 396 22.82 23.18 23.82
CA SER A 396 22.13 21.89 23.70
C SER A 396 21.78 21.29 25.08
N GLN A 397 22.69 21.36 26.05
CA GLN A 397 22.39 20.93 27.43
C GLN A 397 21.23 21.73 28.06
N LYS A 398 21.21 23.07 27.79
CA LYS A 398 20.10 23.93 28.28
C LYS A 398 18.78 23.58 27.58
N GLN A 399 18.85 23.27 26.28
CA GLN A 399 17.71 22.78 25.50
C GLN A 399 17.12 21.48 26.08
N ASP A 400 17.98 20.53 26.44
CA ASP A 400 17.56 19.26 27.03
C ASP A 400 16.97 19.45 28.45
N ALA A 401 17.55 20.36 29.23
CA ALA A 401 17.00 20.75 30.52
C ALA A 401 15.59 21.38 30.40
N MET A 402 15.35 22.21 29.36
CA MET A 402 14.02 22.76 29.09
C MET A 402 13.02 21.68 28.68
N LYS A 403 13.43 20.72 27.83
CA LYS A 403 12.59 19.60 27.44
C LYS A 403 12.16 18.75 28.64
N ALA A 404 13.11 18.46 29.54
CA ALA A 404 12.84 17.72 30.77
C ALA A 404 11.88 18.52 31.69
N ALA A 405 12.16 19.81 31.92
CA ALA A 405 11.32 20.66 32.71
C ALA A 405 9.88 20.76 32.16
N PHE A 406 9.71 20.83 30.82
CA PHE A 406 8.40 20.85 30.21
C PHE A 406 7.63 19.55 30.43
N LYS A 407 8.30 18.40 30.31
CA LYS A 407 7.69 17.11 30.57
C LYS A 407 7.14 16.97 31.98
N ASP A 408 7.88 17.50 32.95
CA ASP A 408 7.46 17.49 34.38
C ASP A 408 6.36 18.53 34.67
N TRP A 409 6.34 19.63 33.91
CA TRP A 409 5.44 20.74 34.15
C TRP A 409 4.05 20.55 33.51
N ILE A 410 3.98 19.97 32.32
CA ILE A 410 2.78 20.05 31.47
C ILE A 410 1.53 19.45 32.13
N PHE A 411 1.66 18.35 32.86
CA PHE A 411 0.57 17.67 33.55
C PHE A 411 0.51 17.93 35.06
N LYS A 412 1.31 18.85 35.57
CA LYS A 412 1.37 19.15 37.02
C LYS A 412 0.11 19.84 37.51
N ASP A 413 -0.38 20.83 36.78
CA ASP A 413 -1.63 21.53 37.11
C ASP A 413 -2.84 20.66 36.72
N GLN A 414 -3.84 20.57 37.62
CA GLN A 414 -4.99 19.70 37.45
C GLN A 414 -5.88 20.13 36.26
N GLN A 415 -6.20 21.43 36.17
CA GLN A 415 -7.11 21.93 35.13
C GLN A 415 -6.50 21.80 33.76
N ARG A 416 -5.21 22.13 33.61
CA ARG A 416 -4.46 21.98 32.38
C ARG A 416 -4.38 20.50 32.00
N ARG A 417 -4.06 19.60 32.94
CA ARG A 417 -3.99 18.17 32.73
C ARG A 417 -5.32 17.60 32.20
N GLU A 418 -6.43 17.89 32.86
CA GLU A 418 -7.76 17.41 32.46
C GLU A 418 -8.13 17.91 31.05
N ARG A 419 -7.86 19.20 30.77
CA ARG A 419 -8.09 19.79 29.45
C ARG A 419 -7.24 19.12 28.36
N LEU A 420 -5.94 18.97 28.58
CA LEU A 420 -5.03 18.38 27.59
C LEU A 420 -5.28 16.90 27.37
N VAL A 421 -5.59 16.13 28.42
CA VAL A 421 -5.97 14.72 28.30
C VAL A 421 -7.23 14.58 27.44
N ARG A 422 -8.24 15.41 27.67
CA ARG A 422 -9.45 15.42 26.85
C ARG A 422 -9.17 15.75 25.38
N VAL A 423 -8.43 16.84 25.12
CA VAL A 423 -8.06 17.24 23.75
C VAL A 423 -7.26 16.14 23.04
N TYR A 424 -6.34 15.49 23.75
CA TYR A 424 -5.56 14.40 23.18
C TYR A 424 -6.44 13.20 22.80
N ASN A 425 -7.30 12.77 23.71
CA ASN A 425 -8.23 11.67 23.45
C ASN A 425 -9.20 11.96 22.30
N GLU A 426 -9.71 13.19 22.22
CA GLU A 426 -10.60 13.61 21.14
C GLU A 426 -9.90 13.64 19.77
N ARG A 427 -8.66 14.12 19.71
CA ARG A 427 -7.94 14.31 18.44
C ARG A 427 -7.14 13.09 17.97
N PHE A 428 -6.51 12.36 18.89
CA PHE A 428 -5.53 11.33 18.57
C PHE A 428 -5.92 9.92 19.02
N ASN A 429 -6.86 9.79 19.96
CA ASN A 429 -7.39 8.52 20.42
C ASN A 429 -8.85 8.34 19.96
N SER A 430 -9.09 8.60 18.68
CA SER A 430 -10.43 8.59 18.07
C SER A 430 -10.60 7.49 17.04
N ILE A 431 -9.50 6.84 16.63
CA ILE A 431 -9.48 5.88 15.52
C ILE A 431 -9.48 4.46 16.06
N ARG A 432 -10.41 3.65 15.57
CA ARG A 432 -10.39 2.20 15.71
C ARG A 432 -9.97 1.58 14.36
N PRO A 433 -8.90 0.79 14.31
CA PRO A 433 -8.53 0.06 13.10
C PRO A 433 -9.67 -0.86 12.66
N ARG A 434 -9.89 -0.98 11.34
CA ARG A 434 -10.82 -1.97 10.79
C ARG A 434 -10.21 -3.36 10.94
N GLU A 435 -11.01 -4.29 11.43
CA GLU A 435 -10.67 -5.71 11.48
C GLU A 435 -11.34 -6.39 10.28
N TYR A 436 -10.61 -7.22 9.58
CA TYR A 436 -11.11 -7.90 8.38
C TYR A 436 -11.30 -9.37 8.68
N ASP A 437 -12.54 -9.86 8.53
CA ASP A 437 -12.87 -11.28 8.61
C ASP A 437 -13.11 -11.85 7.21
N GLY A 438 -12.25 -12.77 6.79
CA GLY A 438 -12.32 -13.46 5.52
C GLY A 438 -12.97 -14.85 5.61
N SER A 439 -13.61 -15.19 6.72
CA SER A 439 -14.21 -16.52 6.94
C SER A 439 -15.28 -16.88 5.92
N HIS A 440 -16.01 -15.89 5.42
CA HIS A 440 -17.06 -16.02 4.41
C HIS A 440 -16.55 -16.14 2.98
N LEU A 441 -15.25 -15.88 2.74
CA LEU A 441 -14.68 -15.89 1.39
C LEU A 441 -14.62 -17.32 0.84
N THR A 442 -15.04 -17.44 -0.42
CA THR A 442 -14.86 -18.64 -1.23
C THR A 442 -13.85 -18.34 -2.34
N PHE A 443 -13.07 -19.34 -2.71
CA PHE A 443 -11.98 -19.20 -3.68
C PHE A 443 -12.24 -20.12 -4.88
N PRO A 444 -13.14 -19.75 -5.80
CA PRO A 444 -13.37 -20.47 -7.03
C PRO A 444 -12.10 -20.39 -7.91
N GLY A 445 -11.75 -21.49 -8.56
CA GLY A 445 -10.51 -21.56 -9.34
C GLY A 445 -9.29 -22.06 -8.57
N MET A 446 -9.33 -22.08 -7.23
CA MET A 446 -8.26 -22.63 -6.42
C MET A 446 -8.26 -24.17 -6.44
N ASN A 447 -7.09 -24.78 -6.28
CA ASN A 447 -6.98 -26.23 -6.11
C ASN A 447 -7.78 -26.70 -4.89
N PRO A 448 -8.73 -27.66 -5.03
CA PRO A 448 -9.58 -28.12 -3.94
C PRO A 448 -8.83 -28.78 -2.77
N GLU A 449 -7.60 -29.26 -2.99
CA GLU A 449 -6.74 -29.84 -1.95
C GLU A 449 -6.05 -28.76 -1.09
N ILE A 450 -6.11 -27.47 -1.46
CA ILE A 450 -5.50 -26.37 -0.76
C ILE A 450 -6.57 -25.62 0.04
N GLU A 451 -6.39 -25.54 1.35
CA GLU A 451 -7.21 -24.76 2.25
C GLU A 451 -6.41 -23.60 2.84
N LEU A 452 -6.92 -22.36 2.67
CA LEU A 452 -6.32 -21.19 3.27
C LEU A 452 -6.56 -21.15 4.78
N ARG A 453 -5.52 -20.80 5.54
CA ARG A 453 -5.61 -20.59 6.98
C ARG A 453 -6.41 -19.31 7.31
N PRO A 454 -6.99 -19.19 8.52
CA PRO A 454 -7.78 -18.00 8.88
C PRO A 454 -7.06 -16.67 8.63
N HIS A 455 -5.78 -16.55 9.02
CA HIS A 455 -5.03 -15.31 8.80
C HIS A 455 -4.81 -14.98 7.31
N GLN A 456 -4.74 -16.00 6.44
CA GLN A 456 -4.62 -15.82 5.00
C GLN A 456 -5.96 -15.34 4.40
N LYS A 457 -7.07 -15.93 4.83
CA LYS A 457 -8.42 -15.47 4.44
C LYS A 457 -8.65 -14.02 4.87
N ASN A 458 -8.24 -13.66 6.10
CA ASN A 458 -8.34 -12.28 6.60
C ASN A 458 -7.45 -11.31 5.81
N ALA A 459 -6.26 -11.75 5.38
CA ALA A 459 -5.39 -10.95 4.52
C ALA A 459 -6.00 -10.71 3.13
N VAL A 460 -6.67 -11.72 2.55
CA VAL A 460 -7.41 -11.57 1.29
C VAL A 460 -8.60 -10.62 1.48
N ALA A 461 -9.38 -10.76 2.56
CA ALA A 461 -10.45 -9.82 2.88
C ALA A 461 -9.94 -8.38 3.02
N HIS A 462 -8.76 -8.19 3.65
CA HIS A 462 -8.14 -6.87 3.76
C HIS A 462 -7.78 -6.29 2.39
N GLN A 463 -7.33 -7.12 1.43
CA GLN A 463 -7.05 -6.68 0.07
C GLN A 463 -8.31 -6.36 -0.74
N LEU A 464 -9.40 -7.09 -0.51
CA LEU A 464 -10.67 -6.91 -1.23
C LEU A 464 -11.47 -5.68 -0.75
N TYR A 465 -11.46 -5.43 0.57
CA TYR A 465 -12.30 -4.40 1.21
C TYR A 465 -11.53 -3.19 1.70
N GLY A 466 -10.20 -3.24 1.65
CA GLY A 466 -9.31 -2.11 1.97
C GLY A 466 -8.84 -1.41 0.71
N ASP A 467 -8.19 -0.25 0.90
CA ASP A 467 -7.53 0.46 -0.20
C ASP A 467 -6.16 -0.18 -0.50
N ASN A 468 -5.07 0.55 -0.25
CA ASN A 468 -3.72 0.02 -0.38
C ASN A 468 -3.31 -0.77 0.86
N VAL A 469 -2.90 -2.03 0.67
CA VAL A 469 -2.59 -2.95 1.77
C VAL A 469 -1.11 -3.32 1.78
N LEU A 470 -0.48 -3.28 2.94
CA LEU A 470 0.85 -3.82 3.20
C LEU A 470 0.74 -5.12 4.00
N LEU A 471 1.02 -6.26 3.38
CA LEU A 471 1.08 -7.57 4.05
C LEU A 471 2.44 -7.78 4.70
N ALA A 472 2.59 -7.30 5.93
CA ALA A 472 3.81 -7.41 6.72
C ALA A 472 3.92 -8.74 7.50
N HIS A 473 3.42 -9.83 6.96
CA HIS A 473 3.50 -11.15 7.56
C HIS A 473 4.94 -11.67 7.59
N VAL A 474 5.27 -12.45 8.62
CA VAL A 474 6.59 -13.10 8.75
C VAL A 474 6.89 -14.04 7.58
N VAL A 475 8.17 -14.34 7.38
CA VAL A 475 8.59 -15.32 6.36
C VAL A 475 7.98 -16.69 6.69
N GLY A 476 7.43 -17.37 5.66
CA GLY A 476 6.75 -18.65 5.83
C GLY A 476 5.26 -18.59 6.19
N ALA A 477 4.66 -17.42 6.36
CA ALA A 477 3.22 -17.26 6.60
C ALA A 477 2.33 -17.65 5.42
N GLY A 478 2.91 -17.77 4.21
CA GLY A 478 2.18 -18.15 3.00
C GLY A 478 1.64 -16.98 2.19
N LYS A 479 2.31 -15.82 2.22
CA LYS A 479 1.93 -14.61 1.45
C LYS A 479 1.65 -14.85 -0.02
N THR A 480 2.37 -15.79 -0.65
CA THR A 480 2.15 -16.15 -2.05
C THR A 480 0.73 -16.69 -2.29
N TYR A 481 0.22 -17.49 -1.35
CA TYR A 481 -1.16 -17.98 -1.41
C TYR A 481 -2.18 -16.85 -1.24
N GLU A 482 -1.90 -15.88 -0.37
CA GLU A 482 -2.74 -14.69 -0.15
C GLU A 482 -2.81 -13.80 -1.40
N MET A 483 -1.72 -13.73 -2.19
CA MET A 483 -1.67 -12.94 -3.42
C MET A 483 -2.31 -13.65 -4.63
N VAL A 484 -2.37 -14.99 -4.63
CA VAL A 484 -2.90 -15.78 -5.74
C VAL A 484 -4.38 -16.05 -5.56
N ALA A 485 -4.86 -16.16 -4.33
CA ALA A 485 -6.25 -16.39 -3.99
C ALA A 485 -7.15 -15.20 -4.30
#